data_ffa33d9f591482968d62bd63883597e3
#
_entry.id   ffa33d9f591482968d62bd63883597e3
#
_cell.length_a   1.000
_cell.length_b   1.000
_cell.length_c   1.000
_cell.angle_alpha   90.00
_cell.angle_beta   90.00
_cell.angle_gamma   90.00
#
_symmetry.space_group_name_H-M   'P 1'
#
loop_
_entity.id
_entity.type
_entity.pdbx_description
1 polymer ?
#
loop_
_entity_poly.entity_id
_entity_poly.type
_entity_poly.pdbx_seq_one_letter_code
_entity_poly.pdbx_strand_id
1 'polypeptide(L)' 'MDGMRLFHTCPVDNAELLAVMLDNHDIKAVEKMIEPMPEGEDEFSRPVEVYVPEAEYDRAYELFFGDNESEI' A
#
# COMPACT_ATOMS: atom_id res chain seq x y z
N MET A 1 7.63 2.64 -11.92
CA MET A 1 7.16 1.31 -12.31
C MET A 1 6.09 1.45 -13.38
N ASP A 2 6.32 0.76 -14.48
CA ASP A 2 5.37 0.82 -15.57
C ASP A 2 4.06 0.14 -15.18
N GLY A 3 2.97 0.86 -15.38
CA GLY A 3 1.67 0.29 -15.10
C GLY A 3 1.30 0.21 -13.63
N MET A 4 2.16 0.74 -12.76
CA MET A 4 1.91 0.73 -11.33
C MET A 4 1.81 2.16 -10.81
N ARG A 5 1.03 2.33 -9.77
CA ARG A 5 0.81 3.64 -9.19
C ARG A 5 0.97 3.57 -7.68
N LEU A 6 1.60 4.58 -7.11
CA LEU A 6 1.74 4.65 -5.65
C LEU A 6 0.38 4.76 -5.00
N PHE A 7 0.09 3.83 -4.13
CA PHE A 7 -1.19 3.79 -3.44
C PHE A 7 -1.09 4.42 -2.05
N HIS A 8 -0.10 3.99 -1.29
CA HIS A 8 0.00 4.44 0.09
C HIS A 8 1.42 4.22 0.60
N THR A 9 1.84 5.08 1.52
CA THR A 9 3.12 4.93 2.20
C THR A 9 2.84 4.71 3.67
N CYS A 10 3.39 3.65 4.22
CA CYS A 10 3.13 3.28 5.60
C CYS A 10 4.26 2.44 6.16
N PRO A 11 4.29 2.21 7.48
CA PRO A 11 5.31 1.33 8.06
C PRO A 11 5.20 -0.08 7.50
N VAL A 12 6.31 -0.81 7.56
CA VAL A 12 6.42 -2.10 6.90
C VAL A 12 5.36 -3.10 7.36
N ASP A 13 5.05 -3.14 8.65
CA ASP A 13 4.05 -4.09 9.13
C ASP A 13 2.66 -3.74 8.61
N ASN A 14 2.34 -2.45 8.51
CA ASN A 14 1.09 -2.04 7.92
C ASN A 14 1.07 -2.33 6.42
N ALA A 15 2.21 -2.17 5.77
CA ALA A 15 2.30 -2.44 4.34
C ALA A 15 2.05 -3.91 4.05
N GLU A 16 2.55 -4.80 4.90
CA GLU A 16 2.30 -6.21 4.71
C GLU A 16 0.82 -6.53 4.81
N LEU A 17 0.18 -5.98 5.81
CA LEU A 17 -1.25 -6.21 6.00
C LEU A 17 -2.03 -5.67 4.82
N LEU A 18 -1.66 -4.49 4.37
CA LEU A 18 -2.31 -3.87 3.23
C LEU A 18 -2.17 -4.73 1.99
N ALA A 19 -0.96 -5.24 1.76
CA ALA A 19 -0.72 -6.08 0.59
C ALA A 19 -1.54 -7.37 0.65
N VAL A 20 -1.66 -7.96 1.83
CA VAL A 20 -2.44 -9.18 1.98
C VAL A 20 -3.91 -8.91 1.69
N MET A 21 -4.43 -7.80 2.19
CA MET A 21 -5.83 -7.46 1.93
C MET A 21 -6.08 -7.24 0.44
N LEU A 22 -5.16 -6.53 -0.20
CA LEU A 22 -5.30 -6.30 -1.64
C LEU A 22 -5.23 -7.60 -2.43
N ASP A 23 -4.33 -8.48 -2.01
CA ASP A 23 -4.19 -9.76 -2.70
C ASP A 23 -5.47 -10.58 -2.57
N ASN A 24 -6.13 -10.50 -1.43
CA ASN A 24 -7.39 -11.21 -1.23
C ASN A 24 -8.49 -10.73 -2.17
N HIS A 25 -8.31 -9.54 -2.72
CA HIS A 25 -9.26 -8.99 -3.68
C HIS A 25 -8.71 -9.02 -5.10
N ASP A 26 -7.71 -9.86 -5.34
CA ASP A 26 -7.11 -10.04 -6.66
C ASP A 26 -6.39 -8.80 -7.16
N ILE A 27 -5.95 -7.96 -6.25
CA ILE A 27 -5.16 -6.78 -6.60
C ILE A 27 -3.72 -7.07 -6.20
N LYS A 28 -2.84 -7.13 -7.17
CA LYS A 28 -1.44 -7.46 -6.90
C LYS A 28 -0.67 -6.21 -6.50
N ALA A 29 -0.42 -6.07 -5.21
CA ALA A 29 0.32 -4.95 -4.69
C ALA A 29 1.81 -5.26 -4.67
N VAL A 30 2.61 -4.21 -4.83
CA VAL A 30 4.06 -4.32 -4.77
C VAL A 30 4.54 -3.39 -3.68
N GLU A 31 5.37 -3.92 -2.80
CA GLU A 31 5.96 -3.12 -1.72
C GLU A 31 7.36 -2.69 -2.14
N LYS A 32 7.65 -1.44 -1.96
CA LYS A 32 8.96 -0.91 -2.27
C LYS A 32 9.50 -0.17 -1.06
N MET A 33 10.64 -0.60 -0.58
CA MET A 33 11.25 0.04 0.58
C MET A 33 11.91 1.34 0.18
N ILE A 34 11.74 2.34 1.04
CA ILE A 34 12.32 3.64 0.80
C ILE A 34 13.74 3.62 1.34
N GLU A 35 14.69 3.97 0.52
CA GLU A 35 16.09 3.97 0.90
C GLU A 35 16.68 5.34 0.72
N PRO A 36 17.71 5.68 1.50
CA PRO A 36 18.31 4.85 2.55
C PRO A 36 17.42 4.81 3.80
N MET A 37 17.62 3.76 4.58
CA MET A 37 16.91 3.63 5.83
C MET A 37 17.52 4.60 6.85
N PRO A 38 16.71 5.39 7.54
CA PRO A 38 17.23 6.31 8.54
C PRO A 38 17.89 5.55 9.68
N GLU A 39 18.98 6.10 10.18
CA GLU A 39 19.68 5.47 11.29
C GLU A 39 18.86 5.57 12.56
N GLY A 40 18.90 4.50 13.34
CA GLY A 40 18.21 4.50 14.60
C GLY A 40 16.74 4.09 14.50
N GLU A 41 16.28 3.79 13.32
CA GLU A 41 14.92 3.38 13.13
C GLU A 41 14.78 1.88 13.23
N ASP A 42 13.67 1.42 13.79
CA ASP A 42 13.37 0.01 13.82
C ASP A 42 13.03 -0.47 12.42
N GLU A 43 13.33 -1.73 12.17
CA GLU A 43 12.96 -2.32 10.90
C GLU A 43 11.44 -2.29 10.71
N PHE A 44 10.71 -2.43 11.79
CA PHE A 44 9.25 -2.48 11.72
C PHE A 44 8.64 -1.12 11.49
N SER A 45 9.38 -0.07 11.80
CA SER A 45 8.90 1.30 11.57
C SER A 45 9.36 1.84 10.23
N ARG A 46 10.11 1.06 9.49
CA ARG A 46 10.66 1.50 8.23
C ARG A 46 9.54 1.81 7.24
N PRO A 47 9.60 2.96 6.60
CA PRO A 47 8.55 3.31 5.64
C PRO A 47 8.65 2.48 4.38
N VAL A 48 7.49 2.10 3.86
CA VAL A 48 7.39 1.30 2.66
C VAL A 48 6.32 1.91 1.76
N GLU A 49 6.62 1.98 0.49
CA GLU A 49 5.65 2.44 -0.50
C GLU A 49 4.92 1.24 -1.07
N VAL A 50 3.60 1.32 -1.08
CA VAL A 50 2.78 0.26 -1.64
C VAL A 50 2.24 0.73 -2.98
N TYR A 51 2.51 -0.06 -4.01
CA TYR A 51 2.07 0.25 -5.37
C TYR A 51 1.02 -0.75 -5.80
N VAL A 52 0.05 -0.29 -6.58
CA VAL A 52 -0.98 -1.15 -7.15
C VAL A 52 -1.02 -0.92 -8.66
N PRO A 53 -1.52 -1.89 -9.43
CA PRO A 53 -1.69 -1.66 -10.86
C PRO A 53 -2.59 -0.46 -11.09
N GLU A 54 -2.22 0.36 -12.05
CA GLU A 54 -3.00 1.56 -12.31
C GLU A 54 -4.45 1.24 -12.63
N ALA A 55 -4.67 0.15 -13.34
CA ALA A 55 -6.01 -0.26 -13.69
C ALA A 55 -6.85 -0.65 -12.46
N GLU A 56 -6.18 -0.99 -11.36
CA GLU A 56 -6.87 -1.40 -10.15
C GLU A 56 -6.83 -0.33 -9.05
N TYR A 57 -6.27 0.82 -9.38
CA TYR A 57 -6.10 1.85 -8.36
C TYR A 57 -7.43 2.29 -7.75
N ASP A 58 -8.42 2.54 -8.59
CA ASP A 58 -9.71 3.00 -8.10
C ASP A 58 -10.36 1.94 -7.22
N ARG A 59 -10.20 0.69 -7.60
CA ARG A 59 -10.77 -0.41 -6.84
C ARG A 59 -10.08 -0.53 -5.49
N ALA A 60 -8.75 -0.40 -5.48
CA ALA A 60 -8.01 -0.45 -4.23
C ALA A 60 -8.41 0.71 -3.32
N TYR A 61 -8.58 1.87 -3.90
CA TYR A 61 -8.97 3.05 -3.14
C TYR A 61 -10.34 2.82 -2.47
N GLU A 62 -11.27 2.27 -3.20
CA GLU A 62 -12.60 2.00 -2.64
C GLU A 62 -12.54 1.00 -1.50
N LEU A 63 -11.67 0.01 -1.61
CA LEU A 63 -11.56 -1.00 -0.57
C LEU A 63 -11.09 -0.41 0.75
N PHE A 64 -10.28 0.62 0.70
CA PHE A 64 -9.71 1.18 1.92
C PHE A 64 -10.34 2.48 2.37
N PHE A 65 -10.85 3.26 1.44
CA PHE A 65 -11.34 4.59 1.78
C PHE A 65 -12.81 4.79 1.41
N GLY A 66 -13.33 3.94 0.54
CA GLY A 66 -14.68 4.14 0.04
C GLY A 66 -15.76 3.96 1.08
N ASP A 67 -15.52 3.10 2.06
CA ASP A 67 -16.52 2.81 3.08
C ASP A 67 -16.92 4.06 3.85
N ASN A 68 -15.97 4.93 4.08
CA ASN A 68 -16.25 6.14 4.83
C ASN A 68 -17.23 7.04 4.11
N GLU A 69 -17.23 6.98 2.80
CA GLU A 69 -18.09 7.83 2.01
C GLU A 69 -19.49 7.29 1.93
N SER A 70 -19.62 5.98 1.93
CA SER A 70 -20.93 5.39 1.82
C SER A 70 -21.75 5.53 3.08
N GLU A 71 -21.14 5.94 4.14
CA GLU A 71 -21.84 6.11 5.41
C GLU A 71 -22.61 7.40 5.49
N ILE A 72 -22.35 8.29 4.61
CA ILE A 72 -22.96 9.62 4.67
C ILE A 72 -24.35 9.69 4.00
#